data_de5871e5e2223d5742d47137f9b9e0d2
#
_entry.id   de5871e5e2223d5742d47137f9b9e0d2
#
_cell.length_a   1.000
_cell.length_b   1.000
_cell.length_c   1.000
_cell.angle_alpha   90.00
_cell.angle_beta   90.00
_cell.angle_gamma   90.00
#
_symmetry.space_group_name_H-M   'P 1'
#
loop_
_entity.id
_entity.type
_entity.pdbx_description
1 polymer ?
#
loop_
_entity_poly.entity_id
_entity_poly.type
_entity_poly.pdbx_seq_one_letter_code
_entity_poly.pdbx_strand_id
1 'polypeptide(L)'
;HYRKKKHTVLKVISIIFVLVIIAVASIAYAAYRNVESTFSTSYENFPKTTSIDLKKSKTFTTLIIATGKNNSKNTAYATVLASTNVKTNQTTFMNFPVFATMPNQKTITEVYNTNGDDGIFQMVKDLLNVSINKVIQIDVNKMGSLVQATGGITMQNPKAFNAEGYEFKQGTVNLQTADQVQAYMTQIDDTDLDTSITRIQNASMELYGNIQKIAHMKKLESFNYYREILYAFSNTVKTNISFDDAKTIVMSYNKALKNTSKLNLHTTDENGAKVVSQTELDSVKTLFEKSLK
;
A
#
# COMPACT_ATOMS: atom_id res chain seq x y z
N HIS A 1 22.87 22.22 -6.82
CA HIS A 1 21.56 22.35 -6.13
C HIS A 1 20.47 21.35 -6.61
N TYR A 2 20.83 20.21 -7.25
CA TYR A 2 19.84 19.28 -7.83
C TYR A 2 19.74 17.92 -7.10
N ARG A 3 20.32 17.75 -5.93
CA ARG A 3 20.46 16.44 -5.25
C ARG A 3 19.37 16.08 -4.23
N LYS A 4 18.42 16.95 -3.90
CA LYS A 4 17.44 16.70 -2.81
C LYS A 4 16.10 16.07 -3.24
N LYS A 5 15.77 15.92 -4.53
CA LYS A 5 14.46 15.40 -4.98
C LYS A 5 14.37 13.88 -5.15
N LYS A 6 15.47 13.15 -5.32
CA LYS A 6 15.46 11.72 -5.65
C LYS A 6 14.98 10.78 -4.53
N HIS A 7 15.19 11.14 -3.28
CA HIS A 7 14.81 10.28 -2.15
C HIS A 7 13.36 10.41 -1.69
N THR A 8 12.64 11.43 -2.11
CA THR A 8 11.27 11.69 -1.68
C THR A 8 10.26 10.81 -2.42
N VAL A 9 10.53 10.42 -3.65
CA VAL A 9 9.61 9.71 -4.53
C VAL A 9 9.38 8.25 -4.10
N LEU A 10 10.44 7.50 -3.82
CA LEU A 10 10.33 6.11 -3.30
C LEU A 10 9.56 6.01 -1.97
N LYS A 11 9.51 7.11 -1.23
CA LYS A 11 8.93 7.20 0.11
C LYS A 11 7.41 7.31 0.13
N VAL A 12 6.80 7.73 -0.95
CA VAL A 12 5.40 8.17 -1.00
C VAL A 12 4.46 7.08 -1.51
N ILE A 13 4.90 6.17 -2.38
CA ILE A 13 4.05 5.12 -2.97
C ILE A 13 3.41 4.24 -1.90
N SER A 14 4.19 3.75 -0.95
CA SER A 14 3.72 2.85 0.09
C SER A 14 2.64 3.49 0.96
N ILE A 15 2.78 4.78 1.22
CA ILE A 15 1.85 5.52 2.05
C ILE A 15 0.55 5.80 1.31
N ILE A 16 0.62 6.03 0.01
CA ILE A 16 -0.57 6.26 -0.82
C ILE A 16 -1.43 5.00 -0.88
N PHE A 17 -0.83 3.82 -1.03
CA PHE A 17 -1.58 2.56 -0.94
C PHE A 17 -2.30 2.43 0.41
N VAL A 18 -1.64 2.78 1.51
CA VAL A 18 -2.26 2.79 2.84
C VAL A 18 -3.42 3.78 2.92
N LEU A 19 -3.24 4.99 2.41
CA LEU A 19 -4.28 6.02 2.39
C LEU A 19 -5.49 5.61 1.55
N VAL A 20 -5.27 4.95 0.41
CA VAL A 20 -6.35 4.37 -0.41
C VAL A 20 -7.15 3.35 0.39
N ILE A 21 -6.47 2.45 1.12
CA ILE A 21 -7.13 1.43 1.95
C ILE A 21 -7.92 2.07 3.08
N ILE A 22 -7.35 3.04 3.79
CA ILE A 22 -8.04 3.77 4.86
C ILE A 22 -9.28 4.49 4.31
N ALA A 23 -9.15 5.12 3.14
CA ALA A 23 -10.27 5.80 2.50
C ALA A 23 -11.38 4.82 2.11
N VAL A 24 -11.04 3.67 1.52
CA VAL A 24 -12.02 2.62 1.16
C VAL A 24 -12.67 2.04 2.41
N ALA A 25 -11.91 1.77 3.47
CA ALA A 25 -12.44 1.28 4.74
C ALA A 25 -13.40 2.31 5.40
N SER A 26 -13.11 3.60 5.29
CA SER A 26 -13.98 4.67 5.78
C SER A 26 -15.30 4.75 5.00
N ILE A 27 -15.27 4.56 3.68
CA ILE A 27 -16.46 4.45 2.84
C ILE A 27 -17.28 3.23 3.22
N ALA A 28 -16.62 2.07 3.39
CA ALA A 28 -17.25 0.84 3.82
C ALA A 28 -18.02 1.02 5.14
N TYR A 29 -17.41 1.70 6.11
CA TYR A 29 -18.06 2.00 7.39
C TYR A 29 -19.27 2.93 7.25
N ALA A 30 -19.22 3.93 6.36
CA ALA A 30 -20.33 4.86 6.14
C ALA A 30 -21.53 4.19 5.45
N ALA A 31 -21.32 3.15 4.65
CA ALA A 31 -22.34 2.42 3.89
C ALA A 31 -22.95 1.20 4.62
N TYR A 32 -22.81 1.09 5.89
CA TYR A 32 -22.96 0.03 6.89
C TYR A 32 -23.95 -1.14 6.63
N ARG A 33 -25.04 -0.99 5.91
CA ARG A 33 -26.09 -2.04 5.83
C ARG A 33 -25.84 -3.19 4.83
N ASN A 34 -24.98 -3.00 3.84
CA ASN A 34 -24.66 -4.01 2.82
C ASN A 34 -23.18 -4.40 2.77
N VAL A 35 -22.38 -3.94 3.72
CA VAL A 35 -20.91 -3.97 3.68
C VAL A 35 -20.33 -5.24 4.28
N GLU A 36 -20.99 -5.82 5.27
CA GLU A 36 -20.44 -6.98 6.00
C GLU A 36 -20.18 -8.17 5.08
N SER A 37 -21.11 -8.51 4.19
CA SER A 37 -20.94 -9.61 3.24
C SER A 37 -19.83 -9.33 2.21
N THR A 38 -19.72 -8.10 1.74
CA THR A 38 -18.68 -7.70 0.78
C THR A 38 -17.32 -7.64 1.43
N PHE A 39 -17.25 -7.15 2.68
CA PHE A 39 -16.03 -7.10 3.45
C PHE A 39 -15.52 -8.50 3.83
N SER A 40 -16.39 -9.44 4.11
CA SER A 40 -16.05 -10.83 4.41
C SER A 40 -15.36 -11.54 3.23
N THR A 41 -15.60 -11.11 2.00
CA THR A 41 -14.90 -11.62 0.80
C THR A 41 -13.41 -11.24 0.78
N SER A 42 -13.03 -10.13 1.38
CA SER A 42 -11.63 -9.72 1.55
C SER A 42 -10.94 -10.42 2.71
N TYR A 43 -11.70 -11.06 3.61
CA TYR A 43 -11.13 -11.70 4.79
C TYR A 43 -10.38 -12.98 4.42
N GLU A 44 -9.13 -13.06 4.87
CA GLU A 44 -8.28 -14.24 4.74
C GLU A 44 -7.54 -14.50 6.05
N ASN A 45 -7.35 -15.76 6.38
CA ASN A 45 -6.58 -16.14 7.55
C ASN A 45 -5.08 -16.12 7.23
N PHE A 46 -4.32 -15.40 8.03
CA PHE A 46 -2.85 -15.35 7.97
C PHE A 46 -2.29 -16.05 9.21
N PRO A 47 -2.01 -17.36 9.16
CA PRO A 47 -1.72 -18.17 10.35
C PRO A 47 -0.44 -17.78 11.09
N LYS A 48 0.48 -17.08 10.43
CA LYS A 48 1.75 -16.63 11.03
C LYS A 48 1.63 -15.31 11.80
N THR A 49 0.46 -14.65 11.75
CA THR A 49 0.23 -13.41 12.50
C THR A 49 0.04 -13.68 13.98
N THR A 50 0.44 -12.72 14.80
CA THR A 50 0.20 -12.74 16.24
C THR A 50 -1.21 -12.24 16.53
N SER A 51 -2.02 -13.07 17.17
CA SER A 51 -3.40 -12.70 17.54
C SER A 51 -3.42 -11.50 18.49
N ILE A 52 -4.43 -10.64 18.34
CA ILE A 52 -4.61 -9.45 19.17
C ILE A 52 -6.10 -9.15 19.32
N ASP A 53 -6.50 -8.74 20.54
CA ASP A 53 -7.81 -8.17 20.82
C ASP A 53 -7.73 -6.64 20.72
N LEU A 54 -8.17 -6.08 19.60
CA LEU A 54 -8.12 -4.63 19.34
C LEU A 54 -8.95 -3.81 20.33
N LYS A 55 -9.98 -4.39 20.96
CA LYS A 55 -10.80 -3.69 21.94
C LYS A 55 -10.06 -3.44 23.27
N LYS A 56 -9.10 -4.31 23.59
CA LYS A 56 -8.29 -4.24 24.81
C LYS A 56 -6.90 -3.67 24.58
N SER A 57 -6.40 -3.75 23.36
CA SER A 57 -5.05 -3.34 23.02
C SER A 57 -4.93 -1.83 22.86
N LYS A 58 -3.74 -1.30 23.09
CA LYS A 58 -3.40 0.11 22.86
C LYS A 58 -2.58 0.32 21.61
N THR A 59 -1.94 -0.72 21.13
CA THR A 59 -1.06 -0.70 19.97
C THR A 59 -1.24 -1.98 19.17
N PHE A 60 -1.22 -1.89 17.84
CA PHE A 60 -1.14 -3.04 16.96
C PHE A 60 -0.28 -2.73 15.74
N THR A 61 0.22 -3.78 15.10
CA THR A 61 1.03 -3.69 13.89
C THR A 61 0.25 -4.20 12.68
N THR A 62 0.46 -3.57 11.53
CA THR A 62 -0.11 -3.99 10.26
C THR A 62 0.97 -4.03 9.19
N LEU A 63 1.17 -5.19 8.57
CA LEU A 63 2.02 -5.32 7.39
C LEU A 63 1.16 -5.11 6.14
N ILE A 64 1.58 -4.18 5.29
CA ILE A 64 0.92 -3.85 4.03
C ILE A 64 1.84 -4.25 2.90
N ILE A 65 1.36 -5.12 2.02
CA ILE A 65 2.10 -5.68 0.90
C ILE A 65 1.30 -5.39 -0.38
N ALA A 66 1.92 -4.69 -1.32
CA ALA A 66 1.38 -4.50 -2.67
C ALA A 66 2.25 -5.27 -3.65
N THR A 67 1.69 -6.29 -4.28
CA THR A 67 2.37 -7.20 -5.19
C THR A 67 1.56 -7.39 -6.47
N GLY A 68 2.21 -7.89 -7.50
CA GLY A 68 1.57 -8.14 -8.79
C GLY A 68 2.55 -8.69 -9.80
N LYS A 69 2.24 -8.52 -11.09
CA LYS A 69 3.08 -8.95 -12.20
C LYS A 69 3.42 -7.78 -13.09
N ASN A 70 4.70 -7.62 -13.37
CA ASN A 70 5.25 -6.75 -14.40
C ASN A 70 5.74 -7.62 -15.56
N ASN A 71 5.07 -7.58 -16.71
CA ASN A 71 5.40 -8.42 -17.88
C ASN A 71 5.58 -9.91 -17.51
N SER A 72 4.61 -10.47 -16.80
CA SER A 72 4.62 -11.86 -16.29
C SER A 72 5.63 -12.16 -15.17
N LYS A 73 6.47 -11.21 -14.79
CA LYS A 73 7.37 -11.34 -13.63
C LYS A 73 6.67 -10.91 -12.36
N ASN A 74 6.72 -11.73 -11.34
CA ASN A 74 6.25 -11.36 -10.02
C ASN A 74 7.07 -10.17 -9.49
N THR A 75 6.39 -9.14 -9.00
CA THR A 75 7.00 -7.88 -8.59
C THR A 75 6.36 -7.39 -7.30
N ALA A 76 7.18 -6.99 -6.34
CA ALA A 76 6.72 -6.25 -5.17
C ALA A 76 6.74 -4.74 -5.50
N TYR A 77 5.61 -4.07 -5.27
CA TYR A 77 5.45 -2.64 -5.52
C TYR A 77 5.56 -1.81 -4.26
N ALA A 78 5.14 -2.36 -3.12
CA ALA A 78 5.25 -1.70 -1.84
C ALA A 78 5.28 -2.72 -0.70
N THR A 79 6.05 -2.42 0.35
CA THR A 79 6.06 -3.16 1.61
C THR A 79 6.21 -2.15 2.74
N VAL A 80 5.23 -2.11 3.62
CA VAL A 80 5.16 -1.16 4.74
C VAL A 80 4.76 -1.90 6.00
N LEU A 81 5.48 -1.66 7.09
CA LEU A 81 5.01 -2.04 8.42
C LEU A 81 4.50 -0.80 9.15
N ALA A 82 3.27 -0.84 9.62
CA ALA A 82 2.64 0.22 10.38
C ALA A 82 2.51 -0.16 11.84
N SER A 83 2.76 0.78 12.73
CA SER A 83 2.43 0.74 14.16
C SER A 83 1.35 1.76 14.45
N THR A 84 0.18 1.33 14.91
CA THR A 84 -0.92 2.22 15.29
C THR A 84 -1.07 2.21 16.81
N ASN A 85 -0.87 3.36 17.47
CA ASN A 85 -0.78 3.48 18.90
C ASN A 85 -1.72 4.57 19.43
N VAL A 86 -2.72 4.18 20.23
CA VAL A 86 -3.69 5.13 20.80
C VAL A 86 -3.15 5.91 22.00
N LYS A 87 -2.07 5.44 22.66
CA LYS A 87 -1.44 6.20 23.76
C LYS A 87 -0.78 7.46 23.23
N THR A 88 -0.10 7.36 22.08
CA THR A 88 0.56 8.48 21.42
C THR A 88 -0.35 9.17 20.40
N ASN A 89 -1.53 8.58 20.11
CA ASN A 89 -2.42 8.99 19.03
C ASN A 89 -1.69 9.11 17.69
N GLN A 90 -0.83 8.14 17.35
CA GLN A 90 -0.04 8.18 16.13
C GLN A 90 0.02 6.83 15.44
N THR A 91 0.05 6.86 14.12
CA THR A 91 0.43 5.73 13.26
C THR A 91 1.77 6.02 12.62
N THR A 92 2.73 5.15 12.87
CA THR A 92 4.09 5.23 12.31
C THR A 92 4.23 4.20 11.22
N PHE A 93 4.56 4.65 10.00
CA PHE A 93 4.81 3.81 8.84
C PHE A 93 6.31 3.64 8.63
N MET A 94 6.78 2.40 8.60
CA MET A 94 8.13 2.04 8.18
C MET A 94 8.09 1.47 6.77
N ASN A 95 8.70 2.17 5.84
CA ASN A 95 8.74 1.77 4.44
C ASN A 95 10.01 0.98 4.12
N PHE A 96 9.84 -0.15 3.43
CA PHE A 96 10.92 -0.98 2.91
C PHE A 96 11.11 -0.72 1.41
N PRO A 97 12.30 -0.31 0.96
CA PRO A 97 12.57 -0.11 -0.47
C PRO A 97 12.63 -1.47 -1.18
N VAL A 98 11.59 -1.78 -1.97
CA VAL A 98 11.36 -3.13 -2.53
C VAL A 98 12.43 -3.62 -3.51
N PHE A 99 13.18 -2.70 -4.12
CA PHE A 99 14.28 -3.00 -5.06
C PHE A 99 15.67 -2.86 -4.46
N ALA A 100 15.77 -2.49 -3.19
CA ALA A 100 17.06 -2.41 -2.51
C ALA A 100 17.44 -3.75 -1.86
N THR A 101 18.72 -4.06 -1.91
CA THR A 101 19.27 -5.20 -1.19
C THR A 101 19.24 -4.89 0.31
N MET A 102 18.60 -5.73 1.08
CA MET A 102 18.51 -5.63 2.52
C MET A 102 19.74 -6.30 3.19
N PRO A 103 19.98 -6.11 4.49
CA PRO A 103 21.15 -6.71 5.18
C PRO A 103 21.25 -8.23 5.07
N ASN A 104 20.14 -8.93 4.83
CA ASN A 104 20.11 -10.37 4.56
C ASN A 104 20.54 -10.74 3.12
N GLN A 105 21.09 -9.80 2.35
CA GLN A 105 21.56 -9.96 0.97
C GLN A 105 20.47 -10.27 -0.06
N LYS A 106 19.20 -9.95 0.24
CA LYS A 106 18.07 -10.16 -0.66
C LYS A 106 17.24 -8.87 -0.82
N THR A 107 16.62 -8.70 -1.97
CA THR A 107 15.57 -7.71 -2.16
C THR A 107 14.20 -8.28 -1.79
N ILE A 108 13.23 -7.40 -1.51
CA ILE A 108 11.83 -7.80 -1.28
C ILE A 108 11.27 -8.52 -2.51
N THR A 109 11.55 -8.02 -3.72
CA THR A 109 11.09 -8.63 -4.97
C THR A 109 11.66 -10.04 -5.17
N GLU A 110 12.94 -10.28 -4.88
CA GLU A 110 13.54 -11.63 -4.95
C GLU A 110 12.87 -12.60 -3.99
N VAL A 111 12.61 -12.16 -2.75
CA VAL A 111 11.92 -12.98 -1.74
C VAL A 111 10.49 -13.29 -2.17
N TYR A 112 9.80 -12.31 -2.74
CA TYR A 112 8.46 -12.52 -3.30
C TYR A 112 8.45 -13.53 -4.46
N ASN A 113 9.44 -13.44 -5.36
CA ASN A 113 9.57 -14.40 -6.46
C ASN A 113 9.79 -15.84 -5.99
N THR A 114 10.46 -16.02 -4.86
CA THR A 114 10.78 -17.36 -4.34
C THR A 114 9.64 -17.93 -3.51
N ASN A 115 9.05 -17.14 -2.63
CA ASN A 115 8.17 -17.60 -1.56
C ASN A 115 6.82 -16.86 -1.50
N GLY A 116 6.54 -15.97 -2.48
CA GLY A 116 5.31 -15.18 -2.49
C GLY A 116 5.21 -14.19 -1.33
N ASP A 117 3.98 -13.80 -1.00
CA ASP A 117 3.72 -12.86 0.10
C ASP A 117 4.17 -13.39 1.46
N ASP A 118 4.12 -14.71 1.67
CA ASP A 118 4.65 -15.36 2.88
C ASP A 118 6.15 -15.12 3.06
N GLY A 119 6.90 -15.07 1.97
CA GLY A 119 8.33 -14.74 1.99
C GLY A 119 8.56 -13.31 2.45
N ILE A 120 7.77 -12.36 1.96
CA ILE A 120 7.85 -10.95 2.40
C ILE A 120 7.51 -10.84 3.88
N PHE A 121 6.42 -11.49 4.32
CA PHE A 121 6.03 -11.52 5.73
C PHE A 121 7.16 -12.02 6.62
N GLN A 122 7.75 -13.17 6.27
CA GLN A 122 8.83 -13.76 7.04
C GLN A 122 10.09 -12.86 7.06
N MET A 123 10.44 -12.28 5.91
CA MET A 123 11.58 -11.37 5.81
C MET A 123 11.44 -10.14 6.71
N VAL A 124 10.29 -9.48 6.70
CA VAL A 124 10.03 -8.32 7.57
C VAL A 124 10.08 -8.71 9.04
N LYS A 125 9.47 -9.84 9.39
CA LYS A 125 9.49 -10.37 10.75
C LYS A 125 10.91 -10.68 11.23
N ASP A 126 11.73 -11.30 10.41
CA ASP A 126 13.10 -11.66 10.75
C ASP A 126 14.02 -10.43 10.88
N LEU A 127 13.87 -9.46 9.96
CA LEU A 127 14.67 -8.22 9.99
C LEU A 127 14.38 -7.37 11.23
N LEU A 128 13.12 -7.28 11.63
CA LEU A 128 12.71 -6.38 12.71
C LEU A 128 12.54 -7.10 14.06
N ASN A 129 12.31 -8.40 14.07
CA ASN A 129 11.98 -9.17 15.27
C ASN A 129 10.78 -8.55 16.04
N VAL A 130 9.73 -8.20 15.32
CA VAL A 130 8.48 -7.64 15.87
C VAL A 130 7.30 -8.55 15.54
N SER A 131 6.27 -8.51 16.40
CA SER A 131 5.00 -9.17 16.11
C SER A 131 4.23 -8.43 15.03
N ILE A 132 3.66 -9.16 14.08
CA ILE A 132 2.77 -8.65 13.05
C ILE A 132 1.37 -9.15 13.36
N ASN A 133 0.44 -8.25 13.66
CA ASN A 133 -0.91 -8.59 14.07
C ASN A 133 -1.88 -8.68 12.90
N LYS A 134 -1.79 -7.72 11.99
CA LYS A 134 -2.68 -7.59 10.84
C LYS A 134 -1.87 -7.54 9.55
N VAL A 135 -2.46 -8.07 8.47
CA VAL A 135 -1.89 -8.06 7.13
C VAL A 135 -2.92 -7.49 6.16
N ILE A 136 -2.46 -6.67 5.24
CA ILE A 136 -3.22 -6.16 4.09
C ILE A 136 -2.41 -6.49 2.85
N GLN A 137 -2.92 -7.39 2.02
CA GLN A 137 -2.35 -7.72 0.71
C GLN A 137 -3.14 -7.01 -0.37
N ILE A 138 -2.44 -6.32 -1.27
CA ILE A 138 -3.01 -5.59 -2.40
C ILE A 138 -2.50 -6.22 -3.68
N ASP A 139 -3.40 -6.67 -4.53
CA ASP A 139 -3.09 -7.10 -5.88
C ASP A 139 -3.08 -5.90 -6.83
N VAL A 140 -1.88 -5.43 -7.19
CA VAL A 140 -1.70 -4.26 -8.05
C VAL A 140 -2.31 -4.46 -9.43
N ASN A 141 -2.34 -5.70 -9.93
CA ASN A 141 -2.96 -6.04 -11.22
C ASN A 141 -4.49 -5.81 -11.20
N LYS A 142 -5.11 -5.81 -10.03
CA LYS A 142 -6.55 -5.60 -9.85
C LYS A 142 -6.91 -4.17 -9.43
N MET A 143 -5.94 -3.30 -9.20
CA MET A 143 -6.17 -1.89 -8.85
C MET A 143 -6.98 -1.13 -9.91
N GLY A 144 -6.92 -1.57 -11.16
CA GLY A 144 -7.69 -0.99 -12.26
C GLY A 144 -9.20 -1.01 -12.03
N SER A 145 -9.72 -2.04 -11.38
CA SER A 145 -11.15 -2.11 -11.04
C SER A 145 -11.56 -1.05 -10.01
N LEU A 146 -10.68 -0.71 -9.06
CA LEU A 146 -10.93 0.41 -8.13
C LEU A 146 -10.93 1.76 -8.86
N VAL A 147 -9.99 1.97 -9.77
CA VAL A 147 -9.96 3.20 -10.58
C VAL A 147 -11.23 3.32 -11.43
N GLN A 148 -11.62 2.25 -12.11
CA GLN A 148 -12.85 2.23 -12.92
C GLN A 148 -14.09 2.48 -12.05
N ALA A 149 -14.17 1.89 -10.86
CA ALA A 149 -15.28 2.08 -9.91
C ALA A 149 -15.41 3.54 -9.43
N THR A 150 -14.33 4.31 -9.44
CA THR A 150 -14.34 5.74 -9.09
C THR A 150 -14.57 6.66 -10.28
N GLY A 151 -14.82 6.14 -11.47
CA GLY A 151 -15.06 6.91 -12.69
C GLY A 151 -13.81 7.20 -13.52
N GLY A 152 -12.72 6.53 -13.24
CA GLY A 152 -11.44 6.73 -13.93
C GLY A 152 -10.57 7.82 -13.29
N ILE A 153 -9.35 7.96 -13.80
CA ILE A 153 -8.41 9.02 -13.37
C ILE A 153 -7.81 9.74 -14.57
N THR A 154 -7.53 11.01 -14.37
CA THR A 154 -6.79 11.86 -15.33
C THR A 154 -5.55 12.38 -14.64
N MET A 155 -4.39 12.22 -15.28
CA MET A 155 -3.11 12.56 -14.65
C MET A 155 -2.05 12.93 -15.67
N GLN A 156 -0.91 13.40 -15.18
CA GLN A 156 0.28 13.66 -15.99
C GLN A 156 1.17 12.43 -16.03
N ASN A 157 1.37 11.89 -17.24
CA ASN A 157 2.35 10.84 -17.49
C ASN A 157 3.73 11.46 -17.71
N PRO A 158 4.74 11.13 -16.89
CA PRO A 158 6.05 11.80 -16.97
C PRO A 158 6.85 11.44 -18.22
N LYS A 159 6.61 10.28 -18.81
CA LYS A 159 7.35 9.76 -19.97
C LYS A 159 6.47 8.80 -20.76
N ALA A 160 6.54 8.87 -22.09
CA ALA A 160 5.84 7.94 -22.97
C ALA A 160 6.37 6.51 -22.83
N PHE A 161 5.45 5.53 -22.86
CA PHE A 161 5.77 4.11 -22.85
C PHE A 161 4.63 3.27 -23.44
N ASN A 162 4.92 2.03 -23.77
CA ASN A 162 3.94 1.04 -24.22
C ASN A 162 3.85 -0.12 -23.22
N ALA A 163 2.65 -0.59 -22.94
CA ALA A 163 2.41 -1.73 -22.08
C ALA A 163 1.11 -2.44 -22.48
N GLU A 164 1.14 -3.77 -22.55
CA GLU A 164 -0.04 -4.63 -22.76
C GLU A 164 -0.95 -4.18 -23.93
N GLY A 165 -0.35 -3.69 -25.03
CA GLY A 165 -1.06 -3.22 -26.21
C GLY A 165 -1.57 -1.77 -26.13
N TYR A 166 -1.34 -1.07 -25.04
CA TYR A 166 -1.65 0.35 -24.89
C TYR A 166 -0.43 1.23 -25.13
N GLU A 167 -0.65 2.36 -25.77
CA GLU A 167 0.34 3.44 -25.92
C GLU A 167 -0.01 4.58 -24.96
N PHE A 168 0.89 4.89 -24.04
CA PHE A 168 0.75 6.00 -23.09
C PHE A 168 1.71 7.12 -23.46
N LYS A 169 1.16 8.22 -23.99
CA LYS A 169 1.94 9.39 -24.35
C LYS A 169 2.40 10.18 -23.14
N GLN A 170 3.50 10.90 -23.28
CA GLN A 170 3.88 11.91 -22.27
C GLN A 170 2.84 13.02 -22.21
N GLY A 171 2.56 13.55 -21.02
CA GLY A 171 1.56 14.59 -20.79
C GLY A 171 0.26 14.01 -20.19
N THR A 172 -0.86 14.64 -20.48
CA THR A 172 -2.15 14.25 -19.91
C THR A 172 -2.63 12.91 -20.46
N VAL A 173 -2.91 11.95 -19.57
CA VAL A 173 -3.53 10.66 -19.88
C VAL A 173 -4.82 10.49 -19.09
N ASN A 174 -5.81 9.84 -19.72
CA ASN A 174 -7.08 9.45 -19.14
C ASN A 174 -7.13 7.93 -19.04
N LEU A 175 -7.25 7.40 -17.82
CA LEU A 175 -7.33 5.97 -17.55
C LEU A 175 -8.75 5.66 -17.08
N GLN A 176 -9.52 4.95 -17.92
CA GLN A 176 -10.96 4.74 -17.71
C GLN A 176 -11.34 3.28 -17.47
N THR A 177 -10.62 2.34 -18.06
CA THR A 177 -10.91 0.92 -17.96
C THR A 177 -9.91 0.20 -17.06
N ALA A 178 -10.35 -0.89 -16.42
CA ALA A 178 -9.51 -1.69 -15.55
C ALA A 178 -8.24 -2.19 -16.26
N ASP A 179 -8.35 -2.67 -17.49
CA ASP A 179 -7.21 -3.21 -18.27
C ASP A 179 -6.21 -2.11 -18.62
N GLN A 180 -6.70 -0.94 -19.02
CA GLN A 180 -5.82 0.22 -19.31
C GLN A 180 -5.05 0.66 -18.08
N VAL A 181 -5.73 0.72 -16.92
CA VAL A 181 -5.10 1.08 -15.64
C VAL A 181 -4.10 0.03 -15.20
N GLN A 182 -4.43 -1.26 -15.36
CA GLN A 182 -3.51 -2.35 -15.07
C GLN A 182 -2.22 -2.19 -15.89
N ALA A 183 -2.33 -2.03 -17.20
CA ALA A 183 -1.18 -1.84 -18.08
C ALA A 183 -0.32 -0.63 -17.65
N TYR A 184 -0.99 0.47 -17.24
CA TYR A 184 -0.32 1.68 -16.80
C TYR A 184 0.39 1.53 -15.45
N MET A 185 -0.23 0.86 -14.48
CA MET A 185 0.25 0.78 -13.10
C MET A 185 1.27 -0.34 -12.86
N THR A 186 1.23 -1.42 -13.64
CA THR A 186 2.09 -2.58 -13.39
C THR A 186 3.42 -2.54 -14.14
N GLN A 187 3.53 -1.73 -15.19
CA GLN A 187 4.76 -1.61 -15.96
C GLN A 187 5.86 -0.94 -15.17
N ILE A 188 6.99 -1.62 -15.01
CA ILE A 188 8.22 -1.08 -14.41
C ILE A 188 9.34 -1.24 -15.42
N ASP A 189 10.05 -0.15 -15.68
CA ASP A 189 11.28 -0.12 -16.45
C ASP A 189 12.47 -0.19 -15.49
N ASP A 190 13.16 -1.32 -15.46
CA ASP A 190 14.32 -1.54 -14.58
C ASP A 190 15.47 -0.57 -14.86
N THR A 191 15.50 0.02 -16.07
CA THR A 191 16.50 1.03 -16.46
C THR A 191 16.12 2.43 -16.02
N ASP A 192 14.84 2.66 -15.64
CA ASP A 192 14.29 3.96 -15.22
C ASP A 192 13.25 3.78 -14.12
N LEU A 193 13.69 3.23 -13.00
CA LEU A 193 12.83 2.95 -11.84
C LEU A 193 12.17 4.21 -11.28
N ASP A 194 12.91 5.32 -11.21
CA ASP A 194 12.39 6.58 -10.65
C ASP A 194 11.17 7.09 -11.42
N THR A 195 11.19 7.01 -12.75
CA THR A 195 10.05 7.41 -13.59
C THR A 195 8.88 6.45 -13.45
N SER A 196 9.15 5.14 -13.44
CA SER A 196 8.11 4.11 -13.26
C SER A 196 7.41 4.28 -11.91
N ILE A 197 8.16 4.49 -10.86
CA ILE A 197 7.67 4.71 -9.51
C ILE A 197 6.85 6.01 -9.42
N THR A 198 7.35 7.11 -9.99
CA THR A 198 6.62 8.39 -10.02
C THR A 198 5.28 8.26 -10.72
N ARG A 199 5.23 7.51 -11.82
CA ARG A 199 4.00 7.25 -12.57
C ARG A 199 2.96 6.50 -11.73
N ILE A 200 3.35 5.41 -11.07
CA ILE A 200 2.48 4.61 -10.21
C ILE A 200 1.99 5.45 -9.02
N GLN A 201 2.87 6.25 -8.46
CA GLN A 201 2.54 7.17 -7.38
C GLN A 201 1.47 8.20 -7.80
N ASN A 202 1.64 8.83 -8.95
CA ASN A 202 0.69 9.81 -9.46
C ASN A 202 -0.69 9.16 -9.66
N ALA A 203 -0.76 7.95 -10.25
CA ALA A 203 -1.99 7.21 -10.42
C ALA A 203 -2.67 6.91 -9.07
N SER A 204 -1.91 6.49 -8.09
CA SER A 204 -2.42 6.19 -6.75
C SER A 204 -2.93 7.44 -6.02
N MET A 205 -2.27 8.59 -6.20
CA MET A 205 -2.72 9.88 -5.66
C MET A 205 -4.06 10.33 -6.26
N GLU A 206 -4.23 10.20 -7.57
CA GLU A 206 -5.48 10.53 -8.23
C GLU A 206 -6.62 9.59 -7.79
N LEU A 207 -6.35 8.29 -7.66
CA LEU A 207 -7.31 7.33 -7.11
C LEU A 207 -7.73 7.73 -5.69
N TYR A 208 -6.76 8.05 -4.82
CA TYR A 208 -7.05 8.52 -3.47
C TYR A 208 -7.92 9.78 -3.48
N GLY A 209 -7.59 10.76 -4.32
CA GLY A 209 -8.38 11.99 -4.49
C GLY A 209 -9.81 11.72 -4.91
N ASN A 210 -10.03 10.79 -5.86
CA ASN A 210 -11.36 10.38 -6.29
C ASN A 210 -12.16 9.72 -5.17
N ILE A 211 -11.55 8.82 -4.40
CA ILE A 211 -12.20 8.17 -3.26
C ILE A 211 -12.60 9.20 -2.20
N GLN A 212 -11.73 10.18 -1.92
CA GLN A 212 -12.04 11.27 -0.99
C GLN A 212 -13.22 12.12 -1.47
N LYS A 213 -13.27 12.47 -2.76
CA LYS A 213 -14.41 13.21 -3.34
C LYS A 213 -15.71 12.42 -3.17
N ILE A 214 -15.71 11.12 -3.45
CA ILE A 214 -16.89 10.26 -3.32
C ILE A 214 -17.32 10.17 -1.85
N ALA A 215 -16.40 10.08 -0.91
CA ALA A 215 -16.67 10.03 0.53
C ALA A 215 -17.37 11.32 1.03
N HIS A 216 -17.21 12.45 0.36
CA HIS A 216 -17.85 13.72 0.69
C HIS A 216 -19.10 14.02 -0.12
N MET A 217 -19.50 13.15 -1.06
CA MET A 217 -20.75 13.30 -1.82
C MET A 217 -21.98 13.08 -0.94
N LYS A 218 -23.13 13.63 -1.36
CA LYS A 218 -24.43 13.33 -0.73
C LYS A 218 -24.76 11.84 -0.88
N LYS A 219 -25.40 11.24 0.13
CA LYS A 219 -25.69 9.79 0.17
C LYS A 219 -26.38 9.24 -1.08
N LEU A 220 -27.31 9.96 -1.68
CA LEU A 220 -28.02 9.53 -2.88
C LEU A 220 -27.13 9.50 -4.13
N GLU A 221 -26.19 10.44 -4.24
CA GLU A 221 -25.26 10.53 -5.37
C GLU A 221 -24.12 9.50 -5.26
N SER A 222 -23.72 9.18 -4.03
CA SER A 222 -22.60 8.28 -3.76
C SER A 222 -22.96 6.79 -3.74
N PHE A 223 -24.26 6.44 -3.63
CA PHE A 223 -24.70 5.06 -3.40
C PHE A 223 -24.19 4.06 -4.46
N ASN A 224 -24.27 4.41 -5.73
CA ASN A 224 -23.78 3.55 -6.81
C ASN A 224 -22.26 3.38 -6.78
N TYR A 225 -21.53 4.47 -6.48
CA TYR A 225 -20.08 4.42 -6.32
C TYR A 225 -19.67 3.52 -5.17
N TYR A 226 -20.31 3.59 -4.03
CA TYR A 226 -19.99 2.76 -2.86
C TYR A 226 -20.08 1.27 -3.17
N ARG A 227 -21.13 0.83 -3.84
CA ARG A 227 -21.29 -0.57 -4.20
C ARG A 227 -20.17 -1.05 -5.11
N GLU A 228 -19.85 -0.31 -6.16
CA GLU A 228 -18.81 -0.67 -7.12
C GLU A 228 -17.42 -0.62 -6.50
N ILE A 229 -17.14 0.39 -5.66
CA ILE A 229 -15.87 0.51 -4.94
C ILE A 229 -15.69 -0.65 -3.96
N LEU A 230 -16.72 -1.02 -3.19
CA LEU A 230 -16.64 -2.14 -2.26
C LEU A 230 -16.42 -3.48 -2.97
N TYR A 231 -17.11 -3.69 -4.11
CA TYR A 231 -16.90 -4.87 -4.92
C TYR A 231 -15.46 -4.93 -5.46
N ALA A 232 -14.97 -3.84 -6.03
CA ALA A 232 -13.62 -3.74 -6.54
C ALA A 232 -12.57 -3.92 -5.42
N PHE A 233 -12.82 -3.35 -4.24
CA PHE A 233 -11.97 -3.53 -3.05
C PHE A 233 -11.88 -4.99 -2.64
N SER A 234 -13.01 -5.71 -2.56
CA SER A 234 -13.03 -7.11 -2.16
C SER A 234 -12.25 -8.03 -3.11
N ASN A 235 -12.14 -7.65 -4.38
CA ASN A 235 -11.33 -8.36 -5.38
C ASN A 235 -9.84 -7.98 -5.34
N THR A 236 -9.52 -6.79 -4.87
CA THR A 236 -8.16 -6.22 -4.90
C THR A 236 -7.38 -6.48 -3.62
N VAL A 237 -8.08 -6.58 -2.48
CA VAL A 237 -7.47 -6.64 -1.15
C VAL A 237 -7.83 -7.92 -0.41
N LYS A 238 -6.82 -8.53 0.22
CA LYS A 238 -6.97 -9.62 1.19
C LYS A 238 -6.39 -9.19 2.54
N THR A 239 -7.11 -9.50 3.62
CA THR A 239 -6.72 -9.06 4.97
C THR A 239 -7.29 -9.97 6.05
N ASN A 240 -6.60 -10.09 7.18
CA ASN A 240 -7.12 -10.69 8.40
C ASN A 240 -7.78 -9.67 9.35
N ILE A 241 -8.05 -8.47 8.87
CA ILE A 241 -8.89 -7.50 9.56
C ILE A 241 -10.34 -7.92 9.34
N SER A 242 -11.01 -8.39 10.38
CA SER A 242 -12.43 -8.72 10.33
C SER A 242 -13.29 -7.45 10.26
N PHE A 243 -14.57 -7.60 9.94
CA PHE A 243 -15.49 -6.46 9.96
C PHE A 243 -15.61 -5.84 11.38
N ASP A 244 -15.58 -6.66 12.43
CA ASP A 244 -15.59 -6.19 13.81
C ASP A 244 -14.29 -5.48 14.19
N ASP A 245 -13.14 -5.98 13.72
CA ASP A 245 -11.86 -5.28 13.83
C ASP A 245 -11.91 -3.91 13.14
N ALA A 246 -12.44 -3.85 11.92
CA ALA A 246 -12.54 -2.60 11.17
C ALA A 246 -13.40 -1.56 11.90
N LYS A 247 -14.53 -1.98 12.47
CA LYS A 247 -15.34 -1.10 13.34
C LYS A 247 -14.55 -0.59 14.54
N THR A 248 -13.84 -1.47 15.22
CA THR A 248 -13.03 -1.11 16.40
C THR A 248 -11.92 -0.14 16.02
N ILE A 249 -11.23 -0.37 14.88
CA ILE A 249 -10.19 0.52 14.36
C ILE A 249 -10.75 1.92 14.10
N VAL A 250 -11.88 2.02 13.39
CA VAL A 250 -12.51 3.31 13.09
C VAL A 250 -12.99 4.03 14.34
N MET A 251 -13.56 3.32 15.30
CA MET A 251 -14.11 3.91 16.52
C MET A 251 -13.04 4.29 17.56
N SER A 252 -12.06 3.41 17.77
CA SER A 252 -11.12 3.54 18.88
C SER A 252 -9.75 4.07 18.48
N TYR A 253 -9.34 3.91 17.20
CA TYR A 253 -8.02 4.29 16.70
C TYR A 253 -8.05 5.45 15.71
N ASN A 254 -9.21 6.08 15.50
CA ASN A 254 -9.40 7.15 14.52
C ASN A 254 -8.40 8.30 14.66
N LYS A 255 -8.13 8.76 15.89
CA LYS A 255 -7.16 9.84 16.14
C LYS A 255 -5.75 9.42 15.74
N ALA A 256 -5.35 8.19 16.09
CA ALA A 256 -4.05 7.64 15.72
C ALA A 256 -3.89 7.49 14.20
N LEU A 257 -4.94 7.09 13.49
CA LEU A 257 -4.92 6.96 12.03
C LEU A 257 -4.78 8.30 11.29
N LYS A 258 -5.26 9.39 11.89
CA LYS A 258 -5.17 10.74 11.30
C LYS A 258 -3.82 11.43 11.54
N ASN A 259 -3.07 11.00 12.55
CA ASN A 259 -1.77 11.53 12.89
C ASN A 259 -0.68 10.56 12.48
N THR A 260 -0.04 10.80 11.36
CA THR A 260 0.90 9.85 10.75
C THR A 260 2.34 10.34 10.81
N SER A 261 3.27 9.43 11.04
CA SER A 261 4.71 9.64 10.89
C SER A 261 5.31 8.59 9.97
N LYS A 262 6.48 8.88 9.42
CA LYS A 262 7.13 8.06 8.41
C LYS A 262 8.57 7.78 8.81
N LEU A 263 8.93 6.50 8.74
CA LEU A 263 10.29 6.03 8.87
C LEU A 263 10.73 5.44 7.53
N ASN A 264 11.86 5.89 7.02
CA ASN A 264 12.37 5.42 5.74
C ASN A 264 13.76 4.83 5.94
N LEU A 265 13.99 3.69 5.31
CA LEU A 265 15.31 3.12 5.16
C LEU A 265 16.06 3.86 4.05
N HIS A 266 17.18 4.47 4.37
CA HIS A 266 18.05 5.12 3.40
C HIS A 266 18.89 4.05 2.69
N THR A 267 19.11 4.28 1.41
CA THR A 267 19.94 3.39 0.59
C THR A 267 21.24 4.09 0.19
N THR A 268 22.30 3.32 0.09
CA THR A 268 23.55 3.70 -0.55
C THR A 268 23.67 3.01 -1.91
N ASP A 269 24.45 3.60 -2.81
CA ASP A 269 24.77 2.98 -4.10
C ASP A 269 26.05 2.16 -3.95
N GLU A 270 25.95 0.85 -4.14
CA GLU A 270 27.08 -0.07 -4.15
C GLU A 270 27.12 -0.81 -5.49
N ASN A 271 28.13 -0.53 -6.30
CA ASN A 271 28.31 -1.13 -7.62
C ASN A 271 27.06 -1.08 -8.53
N GLY A 272 26.33 0.03 -8.47
CA GLY A 272 25.10 0.24 -9.24
C GLY A 272 23.82 -0.35 -8.61
N ALA A 273 23.92 -1.04 -7.47
CA ALA A 273 22.79 -1.53 -6.70
C ALA A 273 22.47 -0.62 -5.52
N LYS A 274 21.18 -0.47 -5.20
CA LYS A 274 20.74 0.17 -3.96
C LYS A 274 20.84 -0.82 -2.80
N VAL A 275 21.48 -0.42 -1.70
CA VAL A 275 21.71 -1.25 -0.53
C VAL A 275 21.25 -0.54 0.75
N VAL A 276 20.60 -1.27 1.64
CA VAL A 276 20.31 -0.85 3.01
C VAL A 276 21.35 -1.48 3.93
N SER A 277 22.12 -0.66 4.66
CA SER A 277 23.10 -1.18 5.61
C SER A 277 22.45 -1.71 6.89
N GLN A 278 23.15 -2.59 7.61
CA GLN A 278 22.70 -3.07 8.91
C GLN A 278 22.55 -1.92 9.92
N THR A 279 23.47 -0.96 9.91
CA THR A 279 23.41 0.23 10.78
C THR A 279 22.17 1.06 10.52
N GLU A 280 21.81 1.27 9.26
CA GLU A 280 20.57 1.96 8.89
C GLU A 280 19.33 1.20 9.37
N LEU A 281 19.28 -0.10 9.13
CA LEU A 281 18.19 -0.95 9.60
C LEU A 281 18.03 -0.87 11.12
N ASP A 282 19.09 -1.01 11.87
CA ASP A 282 19.07 -0.98 13.35
C ASP A 282 18.61 0.38 13.89
N SER A 283 19.05 1.47 13.26
CA SER A 283 18.63 2.83 13.60
C SER A 283 17.12 3.04 13.40
N VAL A 284 16.61 2.67 12.24
CA VAL A 284 15.18 2.83 11.91
C VAL A 284 14.31 1.85 12.72
N LYS A 285 14.77 0.63 12.94
CA LYS A 285 14.14 -0.35 13.82
C LYS A 285 13.95 0.20 15.23
N THR A 286 14.98 0.82 15.80
CA THR A 286 14.91 1.43 17.14
C THR A 286 13.82 2.52 17.21
N LEU A 287 13.68 3.33 16.17
CA LEU A 287 12.62 4.34 16.08
C LEU A 287 11.23 3.69 15.94
N PHE A 288 11.12 2.62 15.17
CA PHE A 288 9.88 1.88 15.04
C PHE A 288 9.45 1.23 16.34
N GLU A 289 10.39 0.60 17.07
CA GLU A 289 10.12 -0.01 18.38
C GLU A 289 9.62 1.01 19.42
N LYS A 290 10.09 2.26 19.35
CA LYS A 290 9.56 3.35 20.20
C LYS A 290 8.09 3.66 19.88
N SER A 291 7.67 3.52 18.64
CA SER A 291 6.28 3.76 18.25
C SER A 291 5.29 2.70 18.79
N LEU A 292 5.81 1.55 19.24
CA LEU A 292 5.01 0.48 19.83
C LEU A 292 4.71 0.69 21.34
N LYS A 293 5.42 1.57 21.99
CA LYS A 293 5.33 1.84 23.45
C LYS A 293 4.39 3.01 23.75
#